data_ea7882796a576d802b6e0f43d89950bf
#
_entry.id   ea7882796a576d802b6e0f43d89950bf
#
_cell.length_a   1.000
_cell.length_b   1.000
_cell.length_c   1.000
_cell.angle_alpha   90.00
_cell.angle_beta   90.00
_cell.angle_gamma   90.00
#
_symmetry.space_group_name_H-M   'P 1'
#
loop_
_entity.id
_entity.type
_entity.pdbx_description
1 polymer ?
#
loop_
_entity_poly.entity_id
_entity_poly.type
_entity_poly.pdbx_seq_one_letter_code
_entity_poly.pdbx_strand_id
1 'polypeptide(L)'
;MLADMLTIQEEFGHLKGIKLVYMGDARYNMGNSLMIASAKMGMDFVACAPKKYFPNAELVAQCEEYAKESGATITLTEDVKEGTKDADVIYTDVWVSMGEPDSVWEERIHDLTPYRVTKEAMANAKDTAVFLHCLPSFHDLKTKIGKEIHDRYGLDEMEAVSYTHLRAHETCAD
;
A
#
# COMPACT_ATOMS: atom_id res chain seq x y z
N MET A 1 -7.93 -1.98 -7.87
CA MET A 1 -6.82 -2.39 -8.74
C MET A 1 -6.91 -1.80 -10.15
N LEU A 2 -7.91 -2.05 -11.00
CA LEU A 2 -7.96 -1.41 -12.35
C LEU A 2 -8.07 0.11 -12.27
N ALA A 3 -8.87 0.62 -11.35
CA ALA A 3 -8.97 2.05 -11.08
C ALA A 3 -7.63 2.65 -10.63
N ASP A 4 -6.87 1.94 -9.78
CA ASP A 4 -5.55 2.40 -9.36
C ASP A 4 -4.57 2.48 -10.54
N MET A 5 -4.59 1.47 -11.43
CA MET A 5 -3.78 1.52 -12.65
C MET A 5 -4.17 2.71 -13.55
N LEU A 6 -5.47 3.00 -13.66
CA LEU A 6 -5.94 4.15 -14.43
C LEU A 6 -5.45 5.47 -13.80
N THR A 7 -5.57 5.62 -12.47
CA THR A 7 -5.06 6.80 -11.78
C THR A 7 -3.56 7.00 -11.99
N ILE A 8 -2.78 5.92 -11.87
CA ILE A 8 -1.33 5.98 -12.10
C ILE A 8 -1.04 6.38 -13.55
N GLN A 9 -1.77 5.81 -14.51
CA GLN A 9 -1.65 6.15 -15.92
C GLN A 9 -2.03 7.61 -16.21
N GLU A 10 -3.05 8.15 -15.55
CA GLU A 10 -3.48 9.54 -15.72
C GLU A 10 -2.46 10.51 -15.09
N GLU A 11 -1.90 10.15 -13.93
CA GLU A 11 -0.93 11.02 -13.22
C GLU A 11 0.43 11.05 -13.91
N PHE A 12 0.95 9.90 -14.35
CA PHE A 12 2.32 9.80 -14.89
C PHE A 12 2.38 9.65 -16.42
N GLY A 13 1.25 9.47 -17.09
CA GLY A 13 1.19 9.26 -18.53
C GLY A 13 1.60 7.87 -19.01
N HIS A 14 2.10 7.01 -18.13
CA HIS A 14 2.55 5.64 -18.41
C HIS A 14 2.53 4.79 -17.14
N LEU A 15 2.55 3.46 -17.33
CA LEU A 15 2.67 2.49 -16.23
C LEU A 15 4.07 1.88 -16.16
N LYS A 16 4.65 1.57 -17.31
CA LYS A 16 5.94 0.87 -17.37
C LYS A 16 7.05 1.67 -16.69
N GLY A 17 7.77 1.03 -15.77
CA GLY A 17 8.86 1.63 -15.01
C GLY A 17 8.43 2.49 -13.80
N ILE A 18 7.13 2.59 -13.53
CA ILE A 18 6.61 3.19 -12.29
C ILE A 18 6.92 2.27 -11.12
N LYS A 19 7.51 2.79 -10.05
CA LYS A 19 7.75 2.06 -8.80
C LYS A 19 6.58 2.26 -7.85
N LEU A 20 5.82 1.18 -7.62
CA LEU A 20 4.73 1.11 -6.66
C LEU A 20 5.19 0.37 -5.40
N VAL A 21 5.10 1.05 -4.25
CA VAL A 21 5.42 0.48 -2.94
C VAL A 21 4.13 0.26 -2.16
N TYR A 22 3.84 -0.99 -1.83
CA TYR A 22 2.74 -1.36 -0.94
C TYR A 22 3.24 -1.48 0.50
N MET A 23 2.75 -0.64 1.39
CA MET A 23 3.11 -0.62 2.80
C MET A 23 2.00 -1.22 3.65
N GLY A 24 2.29 -2.27 4.41
CA GLY A 24 1.32 -2.95 5.28
C GLY A 24 1.16 -4.43 4.98
N ASP A 25 -0.02 -5.01 5.25
CA ASP A 25 -0.27 -6.44 5.05
C ASP A 25 -0.49 -6.79 3.58
N ALA A 26 0.55 -7.27 2.92
CA ALA A 26 0.52 -7.58 1.49
C ALA A 26 -0.01 -8.99 1.15
N ARG A 27 -0.50 -9.77 2.15
CA ARG A 27 -0.98 -11.15 1.94
C ARG A 27 -2.35 -11.23 1.29
N TYR A 28 -3.14 -10.16 1.36
CA TYR A 28 -4.55 -10.15 0.97
C TYR A 28 -4.81 -9.51 -0.39
N ASN A 29 -6.10 -9.27 -0.67
CA ASN A 29 -6.62 -8.93 -1.99
C ASN A 29 -5.88 -7.77 -2.68
N MET A 30 -5.67 -6.66 -1.99
CA MET A 30 -5.07 -5.48 -2.63
C MET A 30 -3.59 -5.68 -2.91
N GLY A 31 -2.80 -6.15 -1.93
CA GLY A 31 -1.39 -6.44 -2.13
C GLY A 31 -1.15 -7.43 -3.26
N ASN A 32 -1.89 -8.55 -3.25
CA ASN A 32 -1.81 -9.57 -4.29
C ASN A 32 -2.22 -9.05 -5.68
N SER A 33 -3.35 -8.32 -5.76
CA SER A 33 -3.84 -7.79 -7.03
C SER A 33 -2.94 -6.71 -7.63
N LEU A 34 -2.38 -5.83 -6.78
CA LEU A 34 -1.45 -4.79 -7.21
C LEU A 34 -0.13 -5.41 -7.68
N MET A 35 0.39 -6.43 -6.98
CA MET A 35 1.60 -7.15 -7.40
C MET A 35 1.42 -7.81 -8.77
N ILE A 36 0.30 -8.52 -8.99
CA ILE A 36 -0.01 -9.14 -10.28
C ILE A 36 -0.12 -8.09 -11.38
N ALA A 37 -0.85 -7.00 -11.13
CA ALA A 37 -1.02 -5.93 -12.12
C ALA A 37 0.32 -5.27 -12.46
N SER A 38 1.12 -4.94 -11.45
CA SER A 38 2.45 -4.34 -11.65
C SER A 38 3.35 -5.26 -12.46
N ALA A 39 3.41 -6.55 -12.10
CA ALA A 39 4.20 -7.54 -12.83
C ALA A 39 3.81 -7.63 -14.31
N LYS A 40 2.53 -7.56 -14.64
CA LYS A 40 2.03 -7.64 -16.02
C LYS A 40 2.19 -6.34 -16.81
N MET A 41 2.09 -5.18 -16.14
CA MET A 41 2.15 -3.86 -16.79
C MET A 41 3.56 -3.28 -16.86
N GLY A 42 4.58 -4.01 -16.39
CA GLY A 42 5.97 -3.55 -16.42
C GLY A 42 6.29 -2.52 -15.34
N MET A 43 5.52 -2.47 -14.25
CA MET A 43 5.76 -1.63 -13.09
C MET A 43 6.62 -2.36 -12.07
N ASP A 44 7.51 -1.66 -11.38
CA ASP A 44 8.25 -2.20 -10.25
C ASP A 44 7.36 -2.25 -9.01
N PHE A 45 7.21 -3.42 -8.41
CA PHE A 45 6.41 -3.62 -7.21
C PHE A 45 7.30 -3.92 -6.00
N VAL A 46 7.05 -3.21 -4.91
CA VAL A 46 7.72 -3.44 -3.63
C VAL A 46 6.66 -3.74 -2.56
N ALA A 47 6.69 -4.93 -1.96
CA ALA A 47 5.96 -5.20 -0.72
C ALA A 47 6.86 -4.83 0.45
N CYS A 48 6.51 -3.75 1.14
CA CYS A 48 7.23 -3.23 2.31
C CYS A 48 6.44 -3.58 3.58
N ALA A 49 6.82 -4.66 4.26
CA ALA A 49 6.08 -5.23 5.37
C ALA A 49 6.98 -6.12 6.24
N PRO A 50 6.58 -6.49 7.47
CA PRO A 50 7.21 -7.61 8.17
C PRO A 50 7.10 -8.90 7.35
N LYS A 51 8.11 -9.73 7.38
CA LYS A 51 8.18 -10.98 6.60
C LYS A 51 6.93 -11.87 6.70
N LYS A 52 6.28 -11.91 7.88
CA LYS A 52 5.04 -12.68 8.08
C LYS A 52 3.83 -12.13 7.31
N TYR A 53 3.93 -10.91 6.79
CA TYR A 53 2.90 -10.23 5.99
C TYR A 53 3.25 -10.12 4.50
N PHE A 54 4.28 -10.81 4.04
CA PHE A 54 4.60 -10.90 2.63
C PHE A 54 3.55 -11.74 1.86
N PRO A 55 3.35 -11.48 0.57
CA PRO A 55 2.53 -12.32 -0.27
C PRO A 55 2.96 -13.78 -0.26
N ASN A 56 2.05 -14.67 -0.63
CA ASN A 56 2.37 -16.10 -0.76
C ASN A 56 3.51 -16.33 -1.76
N ALA A 57 4.47 -17.19 -1.39
CA ALA A 57 5.67 -17.45 -2.19
C ALA A 57 5.37 -18.00 -3.60
N GLU A 58 4.31 -18.81 -3.76
CA GLU A 58 3.89 -19.31 -5.07
C GLU A 58 3.40 -18.18 -5.97
N LEU A 59 2.64 -17.24 -5.41
CA LEU A 59 2.17 -16.06 -6.13
C LEU A 59 3.33 -15.13 -6.49
N VAL A 60 4.30 -14.94 -5.58
CA VAL A 60 5.50 -14.16 -5.87
C VAL A 60 6.26 -14.76 -7.04
N ALA A 61 6.53 -16.07 -7.02
CA ALA A 61 7.20 -16.76 -8.11
C ALA A 61 6.45 -16.63 -9.46
N GLN A 62 5.11 -16.71 -9.43
CA GLN A 62 4.30 -16.48 -10.63
C GLN A 62 4.42 -15.04 -11.14
N CYS A 63 4.44 -14.05 -10.24
CA CYS A 63 4.61 -12.64 -10.62
C CYS A 63 6.02 -12.36 -11.14
N GLU A 64 7.04 -13.02 -10.64
CA GLU A 64 8.41 -12.95 -11.16
C GLU A 64 8.49 -13.48 -12.61
N GLU A 65 7.73 -14.53 -12.97
CA GLU A 65 7.64 -14.99 -14.36
C GLU A 65 6.98 -13.93 -15.26
N TYR A 66 5.88 -13.31 -14.82
CA TYR A 66 5.26 -12.21 -15.58
C TYR A 66 6.21 -11.01 -15.71
N ALA A 67 6.97 -10.72 -14.65
CA ALA A 67 7.94 -9.62 -14.62
C ALA A 67 9.07 -9.82 -15.65
N LYS A 68 9.52 -11.06 -15.88
CA LYS A 68 10.53 -11.36 -16.92
C LYS A 68 10.05 -10.96 -18.33
N GLU A 69 8.77 -11.13 -18.61
CA GLU A 69 8.18 -10.79 -19.91
C GLU A 69 7.95 -9.28 -20.07
N SER A 70 7.49 -8.61 -19.01
CA SER A 70 7.12 -7.19 -19.02
C SER A 70 8.29 -6.23 -18.79
N GLY A 71 9.36 -6.73 -18.13
CA GLY A 71 10.50 -5.96 -17.66
C GLY A 71 10.29 -5.32 -16.28
N ALA A 72 9.28 -5.76 -15.52
CA ALA A 72 9.03 -5.36 -14.13
C ALA A 72 10.05 -5.99 -13.16
N THR A 73 10.07 -5.46 -11.92
CA THR A 73 10.75 -6.09 -10.77
C THR A 73 9.77 -6.32 -9.63
N ILE A 74 9.97 -7.42 -8.88
CA ILE A 74 9.21 -7.73 -7.66
C ILE A 74 10.19 -7.79 -6.50
N THR A 75 9.97 -6.95 -5.50
CA THR A 75 10.84 -6.84 -4.33
C THR A 75 10.03 -7.02 -3.04
N LEU A 76 10.57 -7.77 -2.09
CA LEU A 76 10.02 -7.91 -0.75
C LEU A 76 11.04 -7.36 0.24
N THR A 77 10.68 -6.41 1.08
CA THR A 77 11.60 -5.82 2.05
C THR A 77 10.92 -5.50 3.38
N GLU A 78 11.66 -5.66 4.46
CA GLU A 78 11.26 -5.22 5.80
C GLU A 78 11.79 -3.82 6.12
N ASP A 79 12.67 -3.27 5.28
CA ASP A 79 13.24 -1.93 5.44
C ASP A 79 12.38 -0.88 4.73
N VAL A 80 11.69 -0.05 5.52
CA VAL A 80 10.83 1.03 5.02
C VAL A 80 11.63 2.03 4.19
N LYS A 81 12.84 2.37 4.62
CA LYS A 81 13.69 3.35 3.94
C LYS A 81 14.18 2.82 2.58
N GLU A 82 14.55 1.55 2.52
CA GLU A 82 14.91 0.89 1.26
C GLU A 82 13.68 0.79 0.34
N GLY A 83 12.55 0.35 0.88
CA GLY A 83 11.32 0.14 0.13
C GLY A 83 10.81 1.42 -0.52
N THR A 84 10.70 2.50 0.26
CA THR A 84 10.12 3.77 -0.20
C THR A 84 11.07 4.65 -1.01
N LYS A 85 12.36 4.30 -1.05
CA LYS A 85 13.36 5.08 -1.80
C LYS A 85 12.98 5.20 -3.26
N ASP A 86 12.95 6.44 -3.75
CA ASP A 86 12.63 6.77 -5.15
C ASP A 86 11.30 6.18 -5.66
N ALA A 87 10.32 5.95 -4.77
CA ALA A 87 8.99 5.48 -5.15
C ALA A 87 8.24 6.54 -5.95
N ASP A 88 7.46 6.10 -6.95
CA ASP A 88 6.50 6.95 -7.66
C ASP A 88 5.13 6.90 -6.98
N VAL A 89 4.77 5.74 -6.44
CA VAL A 89 3.49 5.50 -5.78
C VAL A 89 3.73 4.80 -4.45
N ILE A 90 3.18 5.35 -3.37
CA ILE A 90 3.06 4.67 -2.08
C ILE A 90 1.60 4.29 -1.89
N TYR A 91 1.34 3.02 -1.66
CA TYR A 91 0.01 2.45 -1.47
C TYR A 91 -0.11 1.80 -0.10
N THR A 92 -1.24 1.96 0.56
CA THR A 92 -1.58 1.20 1.77
C THR A 92 -3.05 0.82 1.79
N ASP A 93 -3.42 -0.02 2.73
CA ASP A 93 -4.79 -0.49 2.97
C ASP A 93 -5.06 -0.51 4.47
N VAL A 94 -6.29 -0.78 4.87
CA VAL A 94 -6.66 -0.98 6.28
C VAL A 94 -5.87 -2.16 6.87
N TRP A 95 -5.42 -2.02 8.11
CA TRP A 95 -4.60 -3.04 8.76
C TRP A 95 -5.40 -4.26 9.22
N VAL A 96 -6.70 -4.10 9.40
CA VAL A 96 -7.60 -5.19 9.74
C VAL A 96 -8.76 -5.21 8.74
N SER A 97 -8.86 -6.29 7.99
CA SER A 97 -9.90 -6.45 6.98
C SER A 97 -11.29 -6.59 7.60
N MET A 98 -12.30 -6.15 6.86
CA MET A 98 -13.69 -6.35 7.29
C MET A 98 -13.96 -7.83 7.53
N GLY A 99 -14.47 -8.15 8.72
CA GLY A 99 -14.80 -9.53 9.13
C GLY A 99 -13.72 -10.27 9.92
N GLU A 100 -12.53 -9.65 10.12
CA GLU A 100 -11.56 -10.17 11.07
C GLU A 100 -11.99 -9.85 12.51
N PRO A 101 -11.71 -10.73 13.49
CA PRO A 101 -12.09 -10.51 14.88
C PRO A 101 -11.27 -9.38 15.51
N ASP A 102 -11.87 -8.63 16.44
CA ASP A 102 -11.22 -7.53 17.16
C ASP A 102 -9.91 -7.93 17.85
N SER A 103 -9.75 -9.21 18.19
CA SER A 103 -8.54 -9.72 18.85
C SER A 103 -7.26 -9.60 18.02
N VAL A 104 -7.36 -9.43 16.69
CA VAL A 104 -6.18 -9.29 15.83
C VAL A 104 -5.64 -7.87 15.78
N TRP A 105 -6.40 -6.86 16.27
CA TRP A 105 -6.01 -5.46 16.20
C TRP A 105 -4.70 -5.16 16.92
N GLU A 106 -4.51 -5.67 18.14
CA GLU A 106 -3.32 -5.42 18.94
C GLU A 106 -2.05 -5.93 18.24
N GLU A 107 -2.12 -7.15 17.71
CA GLU A 107 -1.01 -7.74 16.95
C GLU A 107 -0.70 -6.92 15.69
N ARG A 108 -1.75 -6.57 14.92
CA ARG A 108 -1.59 -5.79 13.68
C ARG A 108 -0.99 -4.42 13.94
N ILE A 109 -1.49 -3.71 14.95
CA ILE A 109 -0.97 -2.39 15.33
C ILE A 109 0.49 -2.51 15.74
N HIS A 110 0.83 -3.46 16.60
CA HIS A 110 2.21 -3.66 17.03
C HIS A 110 3.14 -3.89 15.84
N ASP A 111 2.75 -4.76 14.92
CA ASP A 111 3.61 -5.17 13.81
C ASP A 111 3.67 -4.16 12.67
N LEU A 112 2.54 -3.49 12.38
CA LEU A 112 2.43 -2.61 11.21
C LEU A 112 2.70 -1.14 11.53
N THR A 113 2.75 -0.73 12.80
CA THR A 113 3.09 0.65 13.17
C THR A 113 4.39 1.15 12.53
N PRO A 114 5.49 0.36 12.42
CA PRO A 114 6.69 0.80 11.72
C PRO A 114 6.50 1.01 10.21
N TYR A 115 5.45 0.41 9.64
CA TYR A 115 5.12 0.46 8.21
C TYR A 115 3.98 1.44 7.89
N ARG A 116 3.64 2.31 8.83
CA ARG A 116 2.70 3.41 8.60
C ARG A 116 3.27 4.38 7.58
N VAL A 117 2.42 4.90 6.69
CA VAL A 117 2.84 5.92 5.72
C VAL A 117 3.03 7.24 6.46
N THR A 118 4.26 7.62 6.69
CA THR A 118 4.67 8.83 7.42
C THR A 118 5.22 9.88 6.46
N LYS A 119 5.42 11.10 6.99
CA LYS A 119 6.12 12.18 6.26
C LYS A 119 7.50 11.76 5.78
N GLU A 120 8.22 11.02 6.62
CA GLU A 120 9.55 10.51 6.30
C GLU A 120 9.49 9.48 5.16
N ALA A 121 8.48 8.59 5.17
CA ALA A 121 8.26 7.64 4.08
C ALA A 121 7.97 8.37 2.76
N MET A 122 7.08 9.38 2.79
CA MET A 122 6.77 10.21 1.62
C MET A 122 7.97 11.05 1.16
N ALA A 123 8.74 11.63 2.09
CA ALA A 123 9.93 12.42 1.76
C ALA A 123 11.08 11.59 1.18
N ASN A 124 11.08 10.27 1.41
CA ASN A 124 12.07 9.36 0.84
C ASN A 124 11.70 8.88 -0.58
N ALA A 125 10.44 9.06 -0.96
CA ALA A 125 9.95 8.85 -2.32
C ALA A 125 10.34 10.03 -3.24
N LYS A 126 9.98 9.96 -4.52
CA LYS A 126 10.19 11.08 -5.44
C LYS A 126 9.31 12.29 -5.06
N ASP A 127 9.76 13.50 -5.38
CA ASP A 127 8.99 14.74 -5.16
C ASP A 127 7.62 14.71 -5.86
N THR A 128 7.49 13.92 -6.93
CA THR A 128 6.26 13.72 -7.69
C THR A 128 5.45 12.52 -7.20
N ALA A 129 5.87 11.88 -6.12
CA ALA A 129 5.20 10.68 -5.64
C ALA A 129 3.76 10.95 -5.22
N VAL A 130 2.87 10.02 -5.55
CA VAL A 130 1.48 10.05 -5.12
C VAL A 130 1.21 8.99 -4.06
N PHE A 131 0.28 9.30 -3.17
CA PHE A 131 -0.21 8.38 -2.16
C PHE A 131 -1.58 7.84 -2.56
N LEU A 132 -1.74 6.52 -2.52
CA LEU A 132 -3.00 5.82 -2.80
C LEU A 132 -3.41 4.97 -1.58
N HIS A 133 -4.71 4.86 -1.35
CA HIS A 133 -5.27 4.07 -0.25
C HIS A 133 -6.53 3.34 -0.70
N CYS A 134 -6.68 2.08 -0.31
CA CYS A 134 -7.94 1.37 -0.45
C CYS A 134 -8.96 1.92 0.56
N LEU A 135 -10.14 2.30 0.12
CA LEU A 135 -11.19 2.80 1.02
C LEU A 135 -11.98 1.65 1.68
N PRO A 136 -12.45 1.84 2.94
CA PRO A 136 -12.36 3.05 3.77
C PRO A 136 -10.96 3.30 4.34
N SER A 137 -10.63 4.55 4.62
CA SER A 137 -9.39 4.97 5.27
C SER A 137 -9.70 5.61 6.63
N PHE A 138 -9.01 5.18 7.68
CA PHE A 138 -9.22 5.69 9.05
C PHE A 138 -8.14 6.72 9.41
N HIS A 139 -8.17 7.86 8.76
CA HIS A 139 -7.16 8.92 8.89
C HIS A 139 -7.61 10.09 9.77
N ASP A 140 -8.85 10.08 10.26
CA ASP A 140 -9.39 11.15 11.10
C ASP A 140 -10.40 10.62 12.14
N LEU A 141 -10.84 11.52 13.01
CA LEU A 141 -11.80 11.22 14.08
C LEU A 141 -13.26 11.40 13.67
N LYS A 142 -13.58 11.50 12.38
CA LYS A 142 -14.97 11.71 11.92
C LYS A 142 -15.76 10.41 11.88
N THR A 143 -15.10 9.27 11.74
CA THR A 143 -15.75 7.96 11.76
C THR A 143 -15.77 7.38 13.19
N LYS A 144 -16.76 6.53 13.48
CA LYS A 144 -16.85 5.84 14.77
C LYS A 144 -15.64 4.93 15.00
N ILE A 145 -15.27 4.16 13.98
CA ILE A 145 -14.13 3.23 14.03
C ILE A 145 -12.81 3.99 14.17
N GLY A 146 -12.61 5.08 13.40
CA GLY A 146 -11.42 5.92 13.53
C GLY A 146 -11.25 6.50 14.94
N LYS A 147 -12.34 6.93 15.58
CA LYS A 147 -12.32 7.36 16.99
C LYS A 147 -11.95 6.21 17.93
N GLU A 148 -12.53 5.04 17.77
CA GLU A 148 -12.25 3.88 18.63
C GLU A 148 -10.78 3.44 18.51
N ILE A 149 -10.22 3.44 17.30
CA ILE A 149 -8.80 3.12 17.06
C ILE A 149 -7.91 4.19 17.72
N HIS A 150 -8.21 5.46 17.49
CA HIS A 150 -7.45 6.55 18.08
C HIS A 150 -7.53 6.54 19.61
N ASP A 151 -8.72 6.38 20.20
CA ASP A 151 -8.93 6.40 21.65
C ASP A 151 -8.26 5.20 22.35
N ARG A 152 -8.21 4.05 21.70
CA ARG A 152 -7.59 2.84 22.28
C ARG A 152 -6.08 2.77 22.06
N TYR A 153 -5.61 3.22 20.92
CA TYR A 153 -4.23 2.96 20.47
C TYR A 153 -3.44 4.22 20.12
N GLY A 154 -4.10 5.39 20.06
CA GLY A 154 -3.48 6.66 19.69
C GLY A 154 -2.93 6.70 18.27
N LEU A 155 -3.48 5.86 17.36
CA LEU A 155 -2.95 5.63 16.03
C LEU A 155 -4.00 5.88 14.95
N ASP A 156 -3.51 6.44 13.86
CA ASP A 156 -4.12 6.44 12.55
C ASP A 156 -3.27 5.55 11.62
N GLU A 157 -3.84 4.98 10.57
CA GLU A 157 -3.10 4.12 9.61
C GLU A 157 -2.05 4.91 8.83
N MET A 158 -2.24 6.24 8.72
CA MET A 158 -1.33 7.16 8.06
C MET A 158 -1.28 8.49 8.80
N GLU A 159 -0.24 9.28 8.59
CA GLU A 159 -0.20 10.65 9.07
C GLU A 159 -1.10 11.56 8.21
N ALA A 160 -1.77 12.52 8.87
CA ALA A 160 -2.68 13.47 8.21
C ALA A 160 -2.04 14.25 7.04
N VAL A 161 -0.73 14.42 7.06
CA VAL A 161 0.00 15.13 6.00
C VAL A 161 0.14 14.30 4.72
N SER A 162 0.25 12.98 4.83
CA SER A 162 0.25 12.10 3.65
C SER A 162 -1.07 12.16 2.91
N TYR A 163 -2.16 12.51 3.60
CA TYR A 163 -3.49 12.64 3.02
C TYR A 163 -3.61 13.76 1.97
N THR A 164 -2.80 14.80 2.05
CA THR A 164 -2.82 15.90 1.04
C THR A 164 -2.35 15.45 -0.34
N HIS A 165 -1.65 14.33 -0.41
CA HIS A 165 -1.18 13.69 -1.65
C HIS A 165 -2.06 12.50 -2.07
N LEU A 166 -3.15 12.25 -1.33
CA LEU A 166 -4.04 11.12 -1.58
C LEU A 166 -4.78 11.30 -2.91
N ARG A 167 -4.66 10.29 -3.75
CA ARG A 167 -5.51 10.04 -4.90
C ARG A 167 -6.37 8.82 -4.58
N ALA A 168 -7.52 9.03 -3.99
CA ALA A 168 -8.47 7.95 -3.74
C ALA A 168 -9.39 7.78 -4.94
N HIS A 169 -9.62 6.54 -5.36
CA HIS A 169 -10.76 6.24 -6.20
C HIS A 169 -11.99 6.08 -5.32
N GLU A 170 -12.82 7.10 -5.31
CA GLU A 170 -14.21 6.91 -4.95
C GLU A 170 -14.87 6.10 -6.07
N THR A 171 -15.03 4.81 -5.85
CA THR A 171 -16.11 4.12 -6.54
C THR A 171 -17.37 4.62 -5.86
N CYS A 172 -18.10 5.55 -6.49
CA CYS A 172 -19.46 5.86 -6.10
C CYS A 172 -20.26 4.58 -6.20
N ALA A 173 -20.45 3.91 -5.07
CA ALA A 173 -21.56 3.02 -4.88
C ALA A 173 -22.66 3.90 -4.26
N ASP A 174 -23.57 4.37 -5.11
CA ASP A 174 -24.86 4.90 -4.65
C ASP A 174 -25.66 3.80 -3.94
#